data_1770ba421b931f40aa85df32a7aab5bf
#
_entry.id   1770ba421b931f40aa85df32a7aab5bf
#
_cell.length_a   1.000
_cell.length_b   1.000
_cell.length_c   1.000
_cell.angle_alpha   90.00
_cell.angle_beta   90.00
_cell.angle_gamma   90.00
#
_symmetry.space_group_name_H-M   'P 1'
#
loop_
_entity.id
_entity.type
_entity.pdbx_description
1 polymer ?
#
loop_
_entity_poly.entity_id
_entity_poly.type
_entity_poly.pdbx_seq_one_letter_code
_entity_poly.pdbx_strand_id
1 'polypeptide(L)' 'MNRHPVSSSRMRSVGWENDTLEIQFNDGAIYQYYNVSQSEYQNFINSSSLGSALSRLDKCHRYQRV' A
#
# COMPACT_ATOMS: atom_id res chain seq x y z
N MET A 1 2.10 -13.22 -1.91
CA MET A 1 2.05 -11.96 -2.72
C MET A 1 3.46 -11.38 -2.82
N ASN A 2 3.87 -11.01 -4.02
CA ASN A 2 5.18 -10.40 -4.22
C ASN A 2 5.11 -8.91 -3.95
N ARG A 3 6.03 -8.42 -3.12
CA ARG A 3 6.15 -6.99 -2.83
C ARG A 3 7.42 -6.45 -3.48
N HIS A 4 7.36 -5.18 -3.88
CA HIS A 4 8.48 -4.46 -4.48
C HIS A 4 8.94 -3.36 -3.53
N PRO A 5 10.26 -3.16 -3.39
CA PRO A 5 10.76 -2.06 -2.56
C PRO A 5 10.28 -0.70 -3.10
N VAL A 6 10.00 0.21 -2.18
CA VAL A 6 9.63 1.58 -2.52
C VAL A 6 10.51 2.56 -1.74
N SER A 7 10.63 3.76 -2.28
CA SER A 7 11.37 4.83 -1.62
C SER A 7 10.39 5.68 -0.81
N SER A 8 10.32 5.40 0.49
CA SER A 8 9.41 6.10 1.39
C SER A 8 9.99 6.09 2.80
N SER A 9 9.75 7.16 3.56
CA SER A 9 10.16 7.23 4.95
C SER A 9 9.32 6.33 5.86
N ARG A 10 8.17 5.83 5.40
CA ARG A 10 7.24 5.02 6.20
C ARG A 10 7.16 3.58 5.76
N MET A 11 7.29 3.32 4.46
CA MET A 11 7.02 2.02 3.85
C MET A 11 8.29 1.42 3.27
N ARG A 12 8.45 0.11 3.45
CA ARG A 12 9.58 -0.63 2.93
C ARG A 12 9.27 -1.25 1.57
N SER A 13 8.09 -1.84 1.44
CA SER A 13 7.71 -2.53 0.19
C SER A 13 6.20 -2.57 0.06
N VAL A 14 5.73 -2.69 -1.18
CA VAL A 14 4.31 -2.78 -1.49
C VAL A 14 4.08 -3.83 -2.58
N GLY A 15 2.90 -4.44 -2.56
CA GLY A 15 2.48 -5.38 -3.58
C GLY A 15 0.97 -5.33 -3.76
N TRP A 16 0.49 -5.87 -4.87
CA TRP A 16 -0.94 -5.91 -5.18
C TRP A 16 -1.29 -7.21 -5.85
N GLU A 17 -2.42 -7.79 -5.45
CA GLU A 17 -2.92 -9.02 -6.03
C GLU A 17 -4.40 -9.15 -5.68
N ASN A 18 -5.24 -9.48 -6.66
CA ASN A 18 -6.67 -9.76 -6.44
C ASN A 18 -7.36 -8.68 -5.62
N ASP A 19 -7.21 -7.42 -6.06
CA ASP A 19 -7.82 -6.24 -5.43
C ASP A 19 -7.37 -6.01 -3.98
N THR A 20 -6.24 -6.58 -3.60
CA THR A 20 -5.65 -6.40 -2.28
C THR A 20 -4.28 -5.76 -2.41
N LEU A 21 -4.11 -4.62 -1.74
CA LEU A 21 -2.81 -3.95 -1.63
C LEU A 21 -2.16 -4.37 -0.31
N GLU A 22 -0.94 -4.87 -0.39
CA GLU A 22 -0.20 -5.27 0.81
C GLU A 22 1.00 -4.35 1.00
N ILE A 23 1.16 -3.84 2.21
CA ILE A 23 2.23 -2.91 2.54
C ILE A 23 3.02 -3.45 3.71
N GLN A 24 4.35 -3.48 3.57
CA GLN A 24 5.24 -3.68 4.69
C GLN A 24 5.82 -2.33 5.11
N PHE A 25 5.60 -1.97 6.36
CA PHE A 25 6.13 -0.74 6.93
C PHE A 25 7.55 -0.94 7.43
N ASN A 26 8.24 0.18 7.71
CA ASN A 26 9.65 0.13 8.11
C ASN A 26 9.89 -0.56 9.44
N ASP A 27 8.86 -0.66 10.29
CA ASP A 27 8.95 -1.38 11.56
C ASP A 27 8.70 -2.89 11.41
N GLY A 28 8.47 -3.35 10.18
CA GLY A 28 8.23 -4.76 9.89
C GLY A 28 6.77 -5.17 9.86
N ALA A 29 5.84 -4.31 10.29
CA ALA A 29 4.42 -4.61 10.27
C ALA A 29 3.92 -4.73 8.83
N ILE A 30 3.04 -5.67 8.57
CA ILE A 30 2.45 -5.89 7.25
C ILE A 30 0.95 -5.69 7.35
N TYR A 31 0.39 -4.87 6.47
CA TYR A 31 -1.03 -4.58 6.41
C TYR A 31 -1.56 -4.88 5.03
N GLN A 32 -2.83 -5.33 4.96
CA GLN A 32 -3.54 -5.53 3.70
C GLN A 32 -4.72 -4.57 3.64
N TYR A 33 -4.85 -3.88 2.51
CA TYR A 33 -5.95 -2.97 2.21
C TYR A 33 -6.82 -3.62 1.15
N TYR A 34 -8.14 -3.61 1.36
CA TYR A 34 -9.08 -4.37 0.54
C TYR A 34 -9.84 -3.51 -0.44
N ASN A 35 -10.34 -4.14 -1.51
CA ASN A 35 -11.09 -3.47 -2.59
C ASN A 35 -10.28 -2.36 -3.26
N VAL A 36 -8.98 -2.58 -3.41
CA VAL A 36 -8.10 -1.66 -4.12
C VAL A 36 -7.98 -2.16 -5.56
N SER A 37 -8.51 -1.40 -6.51
CA SER A 37 -8.41 -1.75 -7.93
C SER A 37 -6.98 -1.64 -8.42
N GLN A 38 -6.69 -2.27 -9.56
CA GLN A 38 -5.37 -2.16 -10.18
C GLN A 38 -5.05 -0.70 -10.52
N SER A 39 -6.04 0.06 -10.98
CA SER A 39 -5.88 1.50 -11.25
C SER A 39 -5.49 2.27 -10.02
N GLU A 40 -6.15 2.00 -8.90
CA GLU A 40 -5.84 2.66 -7.63
C GLU A 40 -4.42 2.32 -7.18
N TYR A 41 -4.03 1.05 -7.33
CA TYR A 41 -2.68 0.63 -7.00
C TYR A 41 -1.65 1.36 -7.87
N GLN A 42 -1.88 1.44 -9.17
CA GLN A 42 -0.97 2.14 -10.09
C GLN A 42 -0.86 3.62 -9.72
N ASN A 43 -1.97 4.27 -9.41
CA ASN A 43 -1.97 5.66 -8.96
C ASN A 43 -1.20 5.83 -7.66
N PHE A 44 -1.35 4.87 -6.75
CA PHE A 44 -0.65 4.90 -5.47
C PHE A 44 0.87 4.84 -5.66
N ILE A 45 1.35 3.85 -6.41
CA ILE A 45 2.81 3.68 -6.57
C ILE A 45 3.45 4.76 -7.44
N ASN A 46 2.65 5.44 -8.27
CA ASN A 46 3.12 6.54 -9.11
C ASN A 46 2.98 7.91 -8.43
N SER A 47 2.46 7.94 -7.21
CA SER A 47 2.30 9.19 -6.48
C SER A 47 3.64 9.81 -6.14
N SER A 48 3.74 11.13 -6.23
CA SER A 48 4.93 11.86 -5.81
C SER A 48 5.12 11.83 -4.29
N SER A 49 4.07 11.50 -3.54
CA SER A 49 4.13 11.36 -2.09
C SER A 49 3.35 10.10 -1.67
N LEU A 50 4.09 9.02 -1.39
CA LEU A 50 3.48 7.77 -0.94
C LEU A 50 2.82 7.93 0.42
N GLY A 51 3.37 8.76 1.29
CA GLY A 51 2.75 9.02 2.59
C GLY A 51 1.37 9.64 2.47
N SER A 52 1.21 10.63 1.59
CA SER A 52 -0.08 11.26 1.35
C SER A 52 -1.07 10.30 0.67
N ALA A 53 -0.57 9.49 -0.27
CA ALA A 53 -1.39 8.49 -0.94
C ALA A 53 -1.89 7.44 0.05
N LEU A 54 -1.02 7.03 0.99
CA LEU A 54 -1.40 6.08 2.04
C LEU A 54 -2.50 6.66 2.95
N SER A 55 -2.39 7.93 3.30
CA SER A 55 -3.40 8.58 4.13
C SER A 55 -4.79 8.55 3.48
N ARG A 56 -4.84 8.68 2.15
CA ARG A 56 -6.10 8.55 1.42
C ARG A 56 -6.63 7.13 1.45
N LEU A 57 -5.75 6.14 1.31
CA LEU A 57 -6.15 4.74 1.40
C LEU A 57 -6.71 4.41 2.78
N ASP A 58 -6.09 4.92 3.84
CA ASP A 58 -6.56 4.71 5.21
C ASP A 58 -8.00 5.18 5.40
N LYS A 59 -8.41 6.21 4.68
CA LYS A 59 -9.77 6.78 4.80
C LYS A 59 -10.78 6.09 3.92
N CYS A 60 -10.34 5.47 2.82
CA CYS A 60 -11.23 4.97 1.77
C CYS A 60 -11.36 3.45 1.75
N HIS A 61 -10.46 2.73 2.38
CA HIS A 61 -10.41 1.27 2.29
C HIS A 61 -10.33 0.64 3.67
N ARG A 62 -10.94 -0.54 3.78
CA ARG A 62 -10.72 -1.38 4.96
C ARG A 62 -9.32 -1.97 4.90
N TYR A 63 -8.73 -2.13 6.05
CA TYR A 63 -7.42 -2.75 6.15
C TYR A 63 -7.31 -3.55 7.45
N GLN A 64 -6.35 -4.47 7.47
CA GLN A 64 -6.00 -5.18 8.70
C GLN A 64 -4.52 -5.55 8.68
N ARG A 65 -3.96 -5.64 9.86
CA ARG A 65 -2.61 -6.15 10.04
C ARG A 65 -2.61 -7.67 9.88
N VAL A 66 -1.66 -8.19 9.13
CA VAL A 66 -1.53 -9.63 8.90
C VAL A 66 -0.22 -10.19 9.44
#